data_8535fca499b229abafbad587465cb24d
#
_entry.id   8535fca499b229abafbad587465cb24d
#
_cell.length_a   1.000
_cell.length_b   1.000
_cell.length_c   1.000
_cell.angle_alpha   90.00
_cell.angle_beta   90.00
_cell.angle_gamma   90.00
#
_symmetry.space_group_name_H-M   'P 1'
#
loop_
_entity.id
_entity.type
_entity.pdbx_description
1 polymer ?
#
loop_
_entity_poly.entity_id
_entity_poly.type
_entity_poly.pdbx_seq_one_letter_code
_entity_poly.pdbx_strand_id
1 'polypeptide(L)'
;MVPTDFDLNVLDEGVDYVIKPSQKAVDHMNDFVRAMHTRSGLINEWEHGLSLDEAQAKVIEYVRKFTPAGVKPLLAGNTIGSDKKFLDHYMPELMENLHYRTIDVSTFKELARRWYPAVYLNRPSKNGGHRALADIIESLDELRYYRKAFMAPVPGPSEAEAKAIASEIQETSLLNKD
;
A
#
# COMPACT_ATOMS: atom_id res chain seq x y z
N MET A 1 -9.50 2.91 -0.79
CA MET A 1 -9.06 1.56 -0.31
C MET A 1 -9.61 0.51 -1.24
N VAL A 2 -8.81 -0.53 -1.58
CA VAL A 2 -9.22 -1.65 -2.45
C VAL A 2 -8.85 -2.97 -1.74
N PRO A 3 -9.80 -3.88 -1.47
CA PRO A 3 -9.53 -5.15 -0.86
C PRO A 3 -9.03 -6.16 -1.91
N THR A 4 -8.01 -6.94 -1.54
CA THR A 4 -7.47 -8.02 -2.37
C THR A 4 -7.25 -9.28 -1.55
N ASP A 5 -7.22 -10.44 -2.22
CA ASP A 5 -6.63 -11.65 -1.65
C ASP A 5 -5.09 -11.63 -1.77
N PHE A 6 -4.41 -12.71 -1.29
CA PHE A 6 -2.96 -12.83 -1.40
C PHE A 6 -2.48 -13.21 -2.81
N ASP A 7 -3.39 -13.57 -3.71
CA ASP A 7 -3.09 -13.72 -5.14
C ASP A 7 -3.21 -12.40 -5.91
N LEU A 8 -3.50 -11.32 -5.18
CA LEU A 8 -3.69 -9.95 -5.68
C LEU A 8 -4.94 -9.82 -6.57
N ASN A 9 -5.91 -10.72 -6.43
CA ASN A 9 -7.22 -10.54 -7.04
C ASN A 9 -8.01 -9.49 -6.27
N VAL A 10 -8.61 -8.55 -7.00
CA VAL A 10 -9.49 -7.54 -6.42
C VAL A 10 -10.81 -8.19 -6.01
N LEU A 11 -11.22 -7.99 -4.77
CA LEU A 11 -12.43 -8.58 -4.21
C LEU A 11 -13.64 -7.65 -4.33
N ASP A 12 -13.42 -6.34 -4.50
CA ASP A 12 -14.44 -5.32 -4.68
C ASP A 12 -13.82 -4.08 -5.32
N GLU A 13 -14.61 -3.25 -5.98
CA GLU A 13 -14.13 -2.02 -6.67
C GLU A 13 -13.41 -1.04 -5.76
N GLY A 14 -13.60 -1.17 -4.47
CA GLY A 14 -12.99 -0.32 -3.47
C GLY A 14 -13.90 0.82 -3.01
N VAL A 15 -13.38 1.62 -2.08
CA VAL A 15 -14.04 2.82 -1.58
C VAL A 15 -13.11 4.02 -1.66
N ASP A 16 -13.66 5.16 -2.02
CA ASP A 16 -12.99 6.46 -2.05
C ASP A 16 -13.85 7.46 -1.27
N TYR A 17 -13.31 8.02 -0.20
CA TYR A 17 -13.99 9.00 0.65
C TYR A 17 -13.19 10.29 0.69
N VAL A 18 -13.80 11.38 0.32
CA VAL A 18 -13.25 12.71 0.52
C VAL A 18 -13.47 13.12 1.97
N ILE A 19 -12.39 13.50 2.65
CA ILE A 19 -12.44 14.00 4.02
C ILE A 19 -12.43 15.52 3.98
N LYS A 20 -13.36 16.14 4.70
CA LYS A 20 -13.42 17.59 4.83
C LYS A 20 -12.20 18.10 5.61
N PRO A 21 -11.34 18.95 5.02
CA PRO A 21 -10.19 19.48 5.72
C PRO A 21 -10.61 20.50 6.80
N SER A 22 -9.83 20.61 7.87
CA SER A 22 -10.01 21.70 8.81
C SER A 22 -9.62 23.05 8.17
N GLN A 23 -10.19 24.17 8.64
CA GLN A 23 -9.83 25.49 8.17
C GLN A 23 -8.33 25.75 8.32
N LYS A 24 -7.73 25.30 9.42
CA LYS A 24 -6.29 25.40 9.66
C LYS A 24 -5.49 24.67 8.58
N ALA A 25 -5.90 23.51 8.10
CA ALA A 25 -5.22 22.79 7.03
C ALA A 25 -5.32 23.54 5.69
N VAL A 26 -6.47 24.14 5.40
CA VAL A 26 -6.70 24.97 4.20
C VAL A 26 -5.81 26.21 4.22
N ASP A 27 -5.71 26.89 5.37
CA ASP A 27 -4.90 28.11 5.54
C ASP A 27 -3.40 27.84 5.42
N HIS A 28 -2.93 26.62 5.79
CA HIS A 28 -1.52 26.22 5.68
C HIS A 28 -1.15 25.65 4.31
N MET A 29 -2.10 25.54 3.39
CA MET A 29 -1.84 24.98 2.07
C MET A 29 -1.01 25.96 1.23
N ASN A 30 0.15 25.51 0.76
CA ASN A 30 0.96 26.29 -0.17
C ASN A 30 0.37 26.29 -1.58
N ASP A 31 0.85 27.18 -2.45
CA ASP A 31 0.34 27.38 -3.80
C ASP A 31 0.44 26.12 -4.66
N PHE A 32 1.51 25.31 -4.50
CA PHE A 32 1.69 24.07 -5.24
C PHE A 32 0.58 23.06 -4.89
N VAL A 33 0.33 22.82 -3.61
CA VAL A 33 -0.70 21.90 -3.12
C VAL A 33 -2.09 22.41 -3.53
N ARG A 34 -2.35 23.71 -3.42
CA ARG A 34 -3.60 24.33 -3.86
C ARG A 34 -3.84 24.10 -5.35
N ALA A 35 -2.84 24.38 -6.19
CA ALA A 35 -2.93 24.17 -7.63
C ALA A 35 -3.16 22.69 -8.00
N MET A 36 -2.50 21.77 -7.29
CA MET A 36 -2.67 20.33 -7.47
C MET A 36 -4.11 19.91 -7.15
N HIS A 37 -4.65 20.31 -6.00
CA HIS A 37 -6.02 19.96 -5.60
C HIS A 37 -7.10 20.65 -6.45
N THR A 38 -6.81 21.87 -6.96
CA THR A 38 -7.70 22.51 -7.94
C THR A 38 -7.74 21.73 -9.24
N ARG A 39 -6.59 21.29 -9.74
CA ARG A 39 -6.49 20.52 -10.99
C ARG A 39 -7.12 19.13 -10.89
N SER A 40 -7.00 18.46 -9.75
CA SER A 40 -7.66 17.16 -9.50
C SER A 40 -9.15 17.28 -9.19
N GLY A 41 -9.68 18.50 -9.01
CA GLY A 41 -11.07 18.74 -8.63
C GLY A 41 -11.38 18.53 -7.15
N LEU A 42 -10.42 18.08 -6.34
CA LEU A 42 -10.65 17.76 -4.93
C LEU A 42 -11.17 18.93 -4.11
N ILE A 43 -10.74 20.18 -4.43
CA ILE A 43 -11.22 21.40 -3.76
C ILE A 43 -12.76 21.52 -3.82
N ASN A 44 -13.36 21.14 -4.94
CA ASN A 44 -14.81 21.26 -5.13
C ASN A 44 -15.60 20.17 -4.37
N GLU A 45 -14.93 19.09 -3.97
CA GLU A 45 -15.54 17.95 -3.31
C GLU A 45 -15.49 18.03 -1.79
N TRP A 46 -14.46 18.66 -1.20
CA TRP A 46 -14.23 18.62 0.24
C TRP A 46 -15.28 19.34 1.08
N GLU A 47 -16.03 20.30 0.52
CA GLU A 47 -17.14 20.95 1.22
C GLU A 47 -18.22 19.94 1.65
N HIS A 48 -18.42 18.90 0.83
CA HIS A 48 -19.35 17.80 1.05
C HIS A 48 -18.66 16.54 1.58
N GLY A 49 -17.38 16.65 1.91
CA GLY A 49 -16.56 15.56 2.44
C GLY A 49 -17.06 15.12 3.83
N LEU A 50 -16.70 13.88 4.17
CA LEU A 50 -16.98 13.31 5.49
C LEU A 50 -16.11 13.97 6.56
N SER A 51 -16.57 13.97 7.79
CA SER A 51 -15.70 14.16 8.93
C SER A 51 -14.69 12.99 9.03
N LEU A 52 -13.62 13.22 9.75
CA LEU A 52 -12.58 12.18 9.94
C LEU A 52 -13.15 10.94 10.65
N ASP A 53 -13.98 11.14 11.65
CA ASP A 53 -14.62 10.06 12.43
C ASP A 53 -15.61 9.24 11.57
N GLU A 54 -16.41 9.91 10.76
CA GLU A 54 -17.32 9.25 9.82
C GLU A 54 -16.54 8.44 8.77
N ALA A 55 -15.45 8.99 8.24
CA ALA A 55 -14.60 8.30 7.29
C ALA A 55 -13.95 7.07 7.94
N GLN A 56 -13.42 7.19 9.16
CA GLN A 56 -12.85 6.07 9.91
C GLN A 56 -13.88 4.96 10.13
N ALA A 57 -15.08 5.29 10.61
CA ALA A 57 -16.13 4.31 10.85
C ALA A 57 -16.52 3.55 9.58
N LYS A 58 -16.71 4.28 8.45
CA LYS A 58 -17.05 3.68 7.14
C LYS A 58 -15.95 2.77 6.63
N VAL A 59 -14.68 3.16 6.79
CA VAL A 59 -13.54 2.34 6.37
C VAL A 59 -13.41 1.07 7.22
N ILE A 60 -13.63 1.15 8.54
CA ILE A 60 -13.64 -0.02 9.43
C ILE A 60 -14.76 -0.99 9.03
N GLU A 61 -15.96 -0.48 8.79
CA GLU A 61 -17.09 -1.30 8.31
C GLU A 61 -16.74 -2.00 7.00
N TYR A 62 -16.13 -1.27 6.06
CA TYR A 62 -15.73 -1.80 4.78
C TYR A 62 -14.64 -2.89 4.91
N VAL A 63 -13.62 -2.67 5.73
CA VAL A 63 -12.57 -3.68 6.00
C VAL A 63 -13.19 -4.97 6.56
N ARG A 64 -14.13 -4.84 7.50
CA ARG A 64 -14.80 -6.01 8.13
C ARG A 64 -15.60 -6.86 7.15
N LYS A 65 -16.11 -6.30 6.05
CA LYS A 65 -16.82 -7.05 5.00
C LYS A 65 -15.95 -8.14 4.35
N PHE A 66 -14.65 -7.86 4.19
CA PHE A 66 -13.71 -8.72 3.47
C PHE A 66 -12.76 -9.46 4.40
N THR A 67 -12.91 -9.30 5.70
CA THR A 67 -12.00 -9.88 6.68
C THR A 67 -12.73 -10.89 7.56
N PRO A 68 -12.31 -12.17 7.57
CA PRO A 68 -12.86 -13.16 8.47
C PRO A 68 -12.73 -12.73 9.95
N ALA A 69 -13.66 -13.17 10.79
CA ALA A 69 -13.64 -12.87 12.21
C ALA A 69 -12.31 -13.31 12.84
N GLY A 70 -11.70 -12.41 13.63
CA GLY A 70 -10.43 -12.65 14.30
C GLY A 70 -9.18 -12.48 13.44
N VAL A 71 -9.32 -12.21 12.14
CA VAL A 71 -8.21 -11.91 11.23
C VAL A 71 -8.00 -10.39 11.15
N LYS A 72 -6.76 -9.95 11.08
CA LYS A 72 -6.40 -8.56 10.81
C LYS A 72 -5.68 -8.48 9.45
N PRO A 73 -6.25 -7.81 8.44
CA PRO A 73 -5.64 -7.71 7.13
C PRO A 73 -4.40 -6.80 7.17
N LEU A 74 -3.49 -7.03 6.23
CA LEU A 74 -2.29 -6.22 6.06
C LEU A 74 -2.61 -4.91 5.33
N LEU A 75 -2.01 -3.82 5.76
CA LEU A 75 -1.99 -2.58 5.01
C LEU A 75 -0.89 -2.67 3.94
N ALA A 76 -1.22 -2.35 2.70
CA ALA A 76 -0.30 -2.42 1.55
C ALA A 76 -0.34 -1.17 0.69
N GLY A 77 0.78 -0.82 0.07
CA GLY A 77 0.89 0.31 -0.85
C GLY A 77 2.33 0.72 -1.13
N ASN A 78 2.52 1.73 -1.98
CA ASN A 78 3.83 2.33 -2.20
C ASN A 78 4.16 3.32 -1.09
N THR A 79 5.35 3.16 -0.47
CA THR A 79 5.82 4.02 0.64
C THR A 79 4.80 4.04 1.80
N ILE A 80 4.16 2.90 2.01
CA ILE A 80 3.01 2.75 2.91
C ILE A 80 3.28 3.20 4.35
N GLY A 81 4.55 3.27 4.74
CA GLY A 81 4.96 3.81 6.03
C GLY A 81 4.57 5.28 6.24
N SER A 82 4.43 6.07 5.16
CA SER A 82 3.95 7.45 5.23
C SER A 82 2.45 7.49 5.53
N ASP A 83 1.66 6.72 4.77
CA ASP A 83 0.21 6.60 4.99
C ASP A 83 -0.07 6.07 6.39
N LYS A 84 0.67 5.03 6.81
CA LYS A 84 0.54 4.46 8.15
C LYS A 84 0.71 5.49 9.25
N LYS A 85 1.67 6.42 9.16
CA LYS A 85 1.86 7.49 10.16
C LYS A 85 0.64 8.40 10.27
N PHE A 86 0.01 8.74 9.16
CA PHE A 86 -1.23 9.52 9.16
C PHE A 86 -2.38 8.72 9.75
N LEU A 87 -2.52 7.45 9.40
CA LEU A 87 -3.57 6.58 9.92
C LEU A 87 -3.39 6.33 11.44
N ASP A 88 -2.17 6.08 11.92
CA ASP A 88 -1.88 5.93 13.36
C ASP A 88 -2.30 7.18 14.16
N HIS A 89 -2.16 8.36 13.56
CA HIS A 89 -2.47 9.62 14.22
C HIS A 89 -3.95 10.02 14.12
N TYR A 90 -4.54 9.85 12.96
CA TYR A 90 -5.88 10.38 12.66
C TYR A 90 -6.98 9.32 12.65
N MET A 91 -6.64 8.04 12.51
CA MET A 91 -7.58 6.92 12.45
C MET A 91 -7.11 5.74 13.30
N PRO A 92 -6.84 5.93 14.61
CA PRO A 92 -6.25 4.90 15.46
C PRO A 92 -7.13 3.65 15.58
N GLU A 93 -8.46 3.79 15.60
CA GLU A 93 -9.38 2.66 15.65
C GLU A 93 -9.32 1.81 14.37
N LEU A 94 -9.09 2.42 13.20
CA LEU A 94 -8.83 1.67 11.98
C LEU A 94 -7.55 0.84 12.14
N MET A 95 -6.49 1.42 12.67
CA MET A 95 -5.22 0.72 12.85
C MET A 95 -5.31 -0.46 13.82
N GLU A 96 -6.20 -0.41 14.83
CA GLU A 96 -6.51 -1.55 15.69
C GLU A 96 -7.16 -2.72 14.96
N ASN A 97 -7.85 -2.46 13.85
CA ASN A 97 -8.47 -3.47 13.00
C ASN A 97 -7.51 -4.03 11.94
N LEU A 98 -6.31 -3.48 11.79
CA LEU A 98 -5.29 -3.92 10.84
C LEU A 98 -4.15 -4.67 11.54
N HIS A 99 -3.43 -5.48 10.78
CA HIS A 99 -2.23 -6.15 11.27
C HIS A 99 -1.08 -5.12 11.40
N TYR A 100 -0.20 -5.30 12.39
CA TYR A 100 0.93 -4.38 12.62
C TYR A 100 1.98 -4.37 11.49
N ARG A 101 2.09 -5.49 10.75
CA ARG A 101 2.96 -5.60 9.57
C ARG A 101 2.30 -4.97 8.36
N THR A 102 3.13 -4.44 7.45
CA THR A 102 2.69 -3.82 6.20
C THR A 102 3.38 -4.49 5.01
N ILE A 103 2.81 -4.33 3.82
CA ILE A 103 3.46 -4.68 2.55
C ILE A 103 3.81 -3.37 1.84
N ASP A 104 5.09 -3.03 1.82
CA ASP A 104 5.57 -1.85 1.08
C ASP A 104 6.05 -2.25 -0.32
N VAL A 105 5.28 -1.86 -1.32
CA VAL A 105 5.58 -2.13 -2.73
C VAL A 105 6.87 -1.42 -3.17
N SER A 106 7.19 -0.29 -2.55
CA SER A 106 8.44 0.43 -2.83
C SER A 106 9.69 -0.36 -2.47
N THR A 107 9.60 -1.33 -1.55
CA THR A 107 10.71 -2.25 -1.26
C THR A 107 11.05 -3.08 -2.49
N PHE A 108 10.06 -3.66 -3.15
CA PHE A 108 10.28 -4.44 -4.38
C PHE A 108 10.85 -3.58 -5.51
N LYS A 109 10.38 -2.34 -5.64
CA LYS A 109 10.92 -1.35 -6.57
C LYS A 109 12.41 -1.09 -6.33
N GLU A 110 12.81 -0.85 -5.10
CA GLU A 110 14.20 -0.58 -4.75
C GLU A 110 15.12 -1.80 -4.94
N LEU A 111 14.63 -3.01 -4.67
CA LEU A 111 15.34 -4.25 -4.97
C LEU A 111 15.47 -4.48 -6.48
N ALA A 112 14.38 -4.32 -7.23
CA ALA A 112 14.39 -4.45 -8.69
C ALA A 112 15.37 -3.45 -9.34
N ARG A 113 15.42 -2.21 -8.86
CA ARG A 113 16.35 -1.20 -9.35
C ARG A 113 17.81 -1.66 -9.27
N ARG A 114 18.18 -2.42 -8.24
CA ARG A 114 19.57 -2.84 -7.97
C ARG A 114 19.88 -4.21 -8.55
N TRP A 115 18.95 -5.16 -8.43
CA TRP A 115 19.19 -6.54 -8.77
C TRP A 115 18.71 -6.90 -10.18
N TYR A 116 17.65 -6.20 -10.66
CA TYR A 116 16.99 -6.47 -11.94
C TYR A 116 16.72 -5.17 -12.71
N PRO A 117 17.76 -4.45 -13.19
CA PRO A 117 17.59 -3.12 -13.82
C PRO A 117 16.62 -3.13 -14.99
N ALA A 118 16.59 -4.21 -15.79
CA ALA A 118 15.65 -4.34 -16.90
C ALA A 118 14.18 -4.39 -16.43
N VAL A 119 13.91 -5.08 -15.31
CA VAL A 119 12.58 -5.10 -14.69
C VAL A 119 12.21 -3.71 -14.22
N TYR A 120 13.11 -3.03 -13.51
CA TYR A 120 12.86 -1.68 -13.02
C TYR A 120 12.55 -0.68 -14.15
N LEU A 121 13.29 -0.73 -15.26
CA LEU A 121 13.12 0.20 -16.37
C LEU A 121 11.82 -0.03 -17.16
N ASN A 122 11.33 -1.26 -17.20
CA ASN A 122 10.11 -1.63 -17.94
C ASN A 122 8.87 -1.81 -17.04
N ARG A 123 8.90 -1.30 -15.81
CA ARG A 123 7.71 -1.33 -14.94
C ARG A 123 6.57 -0.50 -15.52
N PRO A 124 5.31 -0.82 -15.18
CA PRO A 124 4.15 -0.04 -15.62
C PRO A 124 4.34 1.46 -15.34
N SER A 125 4.00 2.28 -16.33
CA SER A 125 4.00 3.74 -16.17
C SER A 125 2.86 4.16 -15.26
N LYS A 126 3.10 5.17 -14.42
CA LYS A 126 2.05 5.78 -13.60
C LYS A 126 1.47 6.96 -14.36
N ASN A 127 0.17 7.00 -14.53
CA ASN A 127 -0.54 8.09 -15.22
C ASN A 127 -0.93 9.24 -14.28
N GLY A 128 -0.67 9.09 -12.98
CA GLY A 128 -0.61 10.12 -11.97
C GLY A 128 -1.79 11.11 -11.93
N GLY A 129 -3.00 10.62 -11.69
CA GLY A 129 -4.15 11.50 -11.50
C GLY A 129 -4.17 12.24 -10.16
N HIS A 130 -3.22 11.97 -9.27
CA HIS A 130 -3.21 12.47 -7.88
C HIS A 130 -4.55 12.25 -7.14
N ARG A 131 -5.22 11.15 -7.47
CA ARG A 131 -6.43 10.65 -6.79
C ARG A 131 -6.08 9.35 -6.10
N ALA A 132 -6.38 9.26 -4.80
CA ALA A 132 -5.97 8.15 -3.94
C ALA A 132 -6.34 6.76 -4.49
N LEU A 133 -7.53 6.60 -5.06
CA LEU A 133 -7.95 5.32 -5.63
C LEU A 133 -7.11 4.92 -6.84
N ALA A 134 -6.80 5.85 -7.74
CA ALA A 134 -5.94 5.59 -8.90
C ALA A 134 -4.53 5.21 -8.47
N ASP A 135 -3.95 5.92 -7.49
CA ASP A 135 -2.61 5.64 -6.95
C ASP A 135 -2.55 4.26 -6.27
N ILE A 136 -3.65 3.82 -5.63
CA ILE A 136 -3.78 2.48 -5.03
C ILE A 136 -3.80 1.40 -6.10
N ILE A 137 -4.58 1.58 -7.16
CA ILE A 137 -4.66 0.63 -8.29
C ILE A 137 -3.29 0.51 -8.97
N GLU A 138 -2.62 1.62 -9.25
CA GLU A 138 -1.27 1.63 -9.80
C GLU A 138 -0.26 0.91 -8.89
N SER A 139 -0.41 1.03 -7.57
CA SER A 139 0.44 0.31 -6.62
C SER A 139 0.19 -1.20 -6.63
N LEU A 140 -1.06 -1.62 -6.77
CA LEU A 140 -1.45 -3.02 -6.92
C LEU A 140 -0.88 -3.62 -8.22
N ASP A 141 -1.00 -2.91 -9.34
CA ASP A 141 -0.47 -3.36 -10.63
C ASP A 141 1.06 -3.41 -10.63
N GLU A 142 1.71 -2.48 -9.94
CA GLU A 142 3.16 -2.51 -9.75
C GLU A 142 3.60 -3.75 -8.93
N LEU A 143 2.86 -4.12 -7.88
CA LEU A 143 3.13 -5.34 -7.10
C LEU A 143 2.89 -6.61 -7.92
N ARG A 144 1.80 -6.67 -8.70
CA ARG A 144 1.52 -7.78 -9.64
C ARG A 144 2.65 -7.94 -10.65
N TYR A 145 3.15 -6.82 -11.18
CA TYR A 145 4.28 -6.82 -12.10
C TYR A 145 5.53 -7.41 -11.46
N TYR A 146 5.93 -6.94 -10.26
CA TYR A 146 7.11 -7.46 -9.58
C TYR A 146 6.98 -8.93 -9.22
N ARG A 147 5.80 -9.35 -8.72
CA ARG A 147 5.53 -10.76 -8.44
C ARG A 147 5.78 -11.64 -9.67
N LYS A 148 5.35 -11.18 -10.84
CA LYS A 148 5.50 -11.94 -12.09
C LYS A 148 6.91 -11.84 -12.70
N ALA A 149 7.58 -10.71 -12.53
CA ALA A 149 8.81 -10.41 -13.25
C ALA A 149 10.08 -10.98 -12.59
N PHE A 150 10.11 -11.09 -11.24
CA PHE A 150 11.34 -11.53 -10.58
C PHE A 150 11.16 -12.38 -9.31
N MET A 151 9.93 -12.66 -8.88
CA MET A 151 9.71 -13.64 -7.81
C MET A 151 9.63 -15.04 -8.39
N ALA A 152 10.02 -16.04 -7.59
CA ALA A 152 9.86 -17.43 -7.98
C ALA A 152 8.37 -17.73 -8.25
N PRO A 153 8.05 -18.45 -9.34
CA PRO A 153 6.68 -18.87 -9.59
C PRO A 153 6.12 -19.72 -8.43
N VAL A 154 4.83 -19.55 -8.13
CA VAL A 154 4.15 -20.39 -7.14
C VAL A 154 4.11 -21.83 -7.63
N PRO A 155 4.41 -22.82 -6.77
CA PRO A 155 4.56 -22.78 -5.30
C PRO A 155 5.95 -22.39 -4.77
N GLY A 156 6.87 -21.95 -5.63
CA GLY A 156 8.25 -21.65 -5.23
C GLY A 156 9.14 -22.90 -5.16
N PRO A 157 10.30 -22.82 -4.50
CA PRO A 157 11.21 -23.94 -4.32
C PRO A 157 10.56 -25.05 -3.47
N SER A 158 10.93 -26.29 -3.74
CA SER A 158 10.57 -27.42 -2.89
C SER A 158 11.13 -27.26 -1.47
N GLU A 159 10.60 -28.05 -0.53
CA GLU A 159 11.12 -28.02 0.86
C GLU A 159 12.61 -28.36 0.93
N ALA A 160 13.07 -29.31 0.11
CA ALA A 160 14.48 -29.70 0.06
C ALA A 160 15.37 -28.57 -0.47
N GLU A 161 14.97 -27.91 -1.56
CA GLU A 161 15.66 -26.77 -2.12
C GLU A 161 15.68 -25.58 -1.14
N ALA A 162 14.56 -25.29 -0.49
CA ALA A 162 14.50 -24.23 0.52
C ALA A 162 15.42 -24.49 1.72
N LYS A 163 15.50 -25.76 2.19
CA LYS A 163 16.44 -26.16 3.24
C LYS A 163 17.90 -26.01 2.79
N ALA A 164 18.22 -26.41 1.57
CA ALA A 164 19.56 -26.27 1.02
C ALA A 164 20.01 -24.78 0.96
N ILE A 165 19.14 -23.91 0.45
CA ILE A 165 19.39 -22.46 0.42
C ILE A 165 19.59 -21.91 1.85
N ALA A 166 18.76 -22.32 2.81
CA ALA A 166 18.88 -21.87 4.19
C ALA A 166 20.23 -22.30 4.81
N SER A 167 20.68 -23.54 4.55
CA SER A 167 21.96 -24.05 5.03
C SER A 167 23.15 -23.27 4.44
N GLU A 168 23.15 -23.03 3.14
CA GLU A 168 24.16 -22.23 2.46
C GLU A 168 24.28 -20.80 3.06
N ILE A 169 23.15 -20.14 3.30
CA ILE A 169 23.15 -18.81 3.92
C ILE A 169 23.66 -18.88 5.36
N GLN A 170 23.32 -19.91 6.12
CA GLN A 170 23.81 -20.08 7.49
C GLN A 170 25.31 -20.32 7.53
N GLU A 171 25.87 -21.16 6.65
CA GLU A 171 27.30 -21.42 6.54
C GLU A 171 28.12 -20.15 6.25
N THR A 172 27.56 -19.23 5.46
CA THR A 172 28.21 -17.96 5.10
C THR A 172 27.88 -16.80 6.05
N SER A 173 27.11 -17.06 7.10
CA SER A 173 26.70 -16.04 8.08
C SER A 173 27.89 -15.45 8.83
N LEU A 174 27.85 -14.13 9.03
CA LEU A 174 28.83 -13.43 9.88
C LEU A 174 28.79 -13.90 11.35
N LEU A 175 27.68 -14.52 11.79
CA LEU A 175 27.56 -15.06 13.14
C LEU A 175 28.37 -16.34 13.36
N ASN A 176 28.80 -17.01 12.29
CA ASN A 176 29.61 -18.26 12.33
C ASN A 176 31.10 -18.00 12.03
N LYS A 177 31.53 -16.75 12.02
CA LYS A 177 32.97 -16.39 11.89
C LYS A 177 33.53 -16.19 13.29
N ASP A 178 34.13 -17.27 13.84
CA ASP A 178 35.02 -17.20 15.00
C ASP A 178 36.35 -16.56 14.60
#